data_894218c5505f7c4b835b5109982c5940
#
_entry.id   894218c5505f7c4b835b5109982c5940
#
_cell.length_a   1.000
_cell.length_b   1.000
_cell.length_c   1.000
_cell.angle_alpha   90.00
_cell.angle_beta   90.00
_cell.angle_gamma   90.00
#
_symmetry.space_group_name_H-M   'P 1'
#
loop_
_entity.id
_entity.type
_entity.pdbx_description
1 polymer ?
#
loop_
_entity_poly.entity_id
_entity_poly.type
_entity_poly.pdbx_seq_one_letter_code
_entity_poly.pdbx_strand_id
1 'polypeptide(L)'
;MNLFNPFLDLLLSQVVLGFTNLGSKDLAGLIHPAIAVAMVFPLIGISTNFAWKTRQRRLAIKRGDKSKIPPMVGKEHVEVGRWLTGSVVGISIIALAYSIFLKGIPNLQKKGELADFQVVFIVLMFIATIASTILLYRAKPMLWRAIFATLAGMGLIILGAQEGVWRLDKEWYWSHYYYGIAVSILMLFSLAIVDDIYRDRSLFWRGVHIVLNCIALILFIGQGITGARDLLEIPPVGKQKKAADATLIQQALDSSYSDNYFSRASDFAPSIPDY
;
A
#
# COMPACT_ATOMS: atom_id res chain seq x y z
N MET A 1 17.96 -43.13 -2.18
CA MET A 1 18.68 -42.39 -1.13
C MET A 1 18.34 -40.92 -1.29
N ASN A 2 17.27 -40.48 -0.58
CA ASN A 2 16.71 -39.11 -0.69
C ASN A 2 17.58 -38.13 0.10
N LEU A 3 18.48 -37.46 -0.61
CA LEU A 3 19.18 -36.28 -0.13
C LEU A 3 18.25 -35.05 -0.29
N PHE A 4 17.04 -35.11 0.23
CA PHE A 4 16.22 -33.92 0.41
C PHE A 4 16.86 -33.12 1.54
N ASN A 5 17.52 -32.19 1.14
CA ASN A 5 18.37 -31.11 1.56
C ASN A 5 18.08 -30.66 3.03
N PRO A 6 18.97 -30.96 4.01
CA PRO A 6 18.82 -30.47 5.37
C PRO A 6 18.65 -28.95 5.46
N PHE A 7 19.08 -28.23 4.44
CA PHE A 7 18.85 -26.79 4.29
C PHE A 7 17.37 -26.45 4.05
N LEU A 8 16.65 -27.23 3.23
CA LEU A 8 15.22 -27.01 2.99
C LEU A 8 14.38 -27.32 4.24
N ASP A 9 14.73 -28.41 4.95
CA ASP A 9 14.06 -28.77 6.22
C ASP A 9 14.32 -27.73 7.29
N LEU A 10 15.53 -27.19 7.38
CA LEU A 10 15.87 -26.11 8.29
C LEU A 10 15.12 -24.83 7.92
N LEU A 11 15.06 -24.45 6.66
CA LEU A 11 14.28 -23.31 6.17
C LEU A 11 12.79 -23.47 6.47
N LEU A 12 12.22 -24.63 6.17
CA LEU A 12 10.81 -24.92 6.47
C LEU A 12 10.51 -24.87 7.96
N SER A 13 11.41 -25.44 8.80
CA SER A 13 11.25 -25.39 10.26
C SER A 13 11.30 -23.95 10.80
N GLN A 14 12.21 -23.11 10.29
CA GLN A 14 12.29 -21.69 10.68
C GLN A 14 11.05 -20.90 10.22
N VAL A 15 10.55 -21.15 9.02
CA VAL A 15 9.33 -20.55 8.51
C VAL A 15 8.13 -20.96 9.37
N VAL A 16 7.98 -22.26 9.66
CA VAL A 16 6.89 -22.78 10.50
C VAL A 16 6.97 -22.19 11.92
N LEU A 17 8.15 -22.16 12.54
CA LEU A 17 8.36 -21.54 13.84
C LEU A 17 8.03 -20.04 13.84
N GLY A 18 8.39 -19.33 12.76
CA GLY A 18 8.00 -17.92 12.58
C GLY A 18 6.48 -17.74 12.59
N PHE A 19 5.74 -18.59 11.85
CA PHE A 19 4.29 -18.53 11.80
C PHE A 19 3.58 -18.94 13.10
N THR A 20 4.14 -19.89 13.87
CA THR A 20 3.54 -20.33 15.15
C THR A 20 3.64 -19.28 16.25
N ASN A 21 4.57 -18.33 16.14
CA ASN A 21 4.74 -17.24 17.10
C ASN A 21 3.89 -15.99 16.77
N LEU A 22 3.20 -15.96 15.59
CA LEU A 22 2.35 -14.84 15.22
C LEU A 22 0.98 -14.92 15.90
N GLY A 23 0.60 -13.83 16.55
CA GLY A 23 -0.76 -13.65 17.06
C GLY A 23 -1.78 -13.46 15.95
N SER A 24 -3.06 -13.65 16.25
CA SER A 24 -4.15 -13.45 15.26
C SER A 24 -4.18 -12.04 14.66
N LYS A 25 -3.76 -11.03 15.40
CA LYS A 25 -3.67 -9.64 14.93
C LYS A 25 -2.53 -9.45 13.95
N ASP A 26 -1.40 -10.12 14.15
CA ASP A 26 -0.24 -10.06 13.27
C ASP A 26 -0.56 -10.75 11.94
N LEU A 27 -1.21 -11.92 12.00
CA LEU A 27 -1.69 -12.62 10.80
C LEU A 27 -2.67 -11.77 10.01
N ALA A 28 -3.65 -11.12 10.68
CA ALA A 28 -4.57 -10.21 10.00
C ALA A 28 -3.85 -9.02 9.35
N GLY A 29 -2.80 -8.48 9.99
CA GLY A 29 -1.96 -7.42 9.42
C GLY A 29 -1.17 -7.83 8.18
N LEU A 30 -0.81 -9.11 8.07
CA LEU A 30 -0.08 -9.65 6.93
C LEU A 30 -0.95 -9.95 5.69
N ILE A 31 -2.29 -10.01 5.82
CA ILE A 31 -3.20 -10.30 4.70
C ILE A 31 -3.02 -9.30 3.56
N HIS A 32 -3.00 -8.01 3.88
CA HIS A 32 -2.86 -6.95 2.88
C HIS A 32 -1.53 -7.06 2.11
N PRO A 33 -0.33 -7.07 2.73
CA PRO A 33 0.92 -7.17 2.01
C PRO A 33 1.08 -8.52 1.27
N ALA A 34 0.56 -9.62 1.82
CA ALA A 34 0.61 -10.93 1.16
C ALA A 34 -0.18 -10.91 -0.16
N ILE A 35 -1.41 -10.39 -0.17
CA ILE A 35 -2.21 -10.25 -1.39
C ILE A 35 -1.56 -9.26 -2.36
N ALA A 36 -0.98 -8.17 -1.88
CA ALA A 36 -0.27 -7.21 -2.72
C ALA A 36 0.87 -7.88 -3.50
N VAL A 37 1.71 -8.64 -2.81
CA VAL A 37 2.87 -9.33 -3.41
C VAL A 37 2.46 -10.50 -4.29
N ALA A 38 1.51 -11.34 -3.84
CA ALA A 38 1.13 -12.55 -4.57
C ALA A 38 0.22 -12.28 -5.78
N MET A 39 -0.56 -11.19 -5.77
CA MET A 39 -1.58 -10.95 -6.79
C MET A 39 -1.42 -9.58 -7.48
N VAL A 40 -1.31 -8.48 -6.75
CA VAL A 40 -1.34 -7.14 -7.35
C VAL A 40 -0.07 -6.86 -8.14
N PHE A 41 1.12 -7.09 -7.60
CA PHE A 41 2.37 -6.85 -8.33
C PHE A 41 2.50 -7.69 -9.60
N PRO A 42 2.20 -9.00 -9.62
CA PRO A 42 2.14 -9.77 -10.87
C PRO A 42 1.15 -9.20 -11.89
N LEU A 43 -0.06 -8.79 -11.46
CA LEU A 43 -1.05 -8.19 -12.34
C LEU A 43 -0.59 -6.86 -12.94
N ILE A 44 0.16 -6.02 -12.20
CA ILE A 44 0.78 -4.80 -12.72
C ILE A 44 1.77 -5.15 -13.84
N GLY A 45 2.65 -6.12 -13.62
CA GLY A 45 3.61 -6.58 -14.64
C GLY A 45 2.94 -7.10 -15.91
N ILE A 46 1.92 -7.94 -15.76
CA ILE A 46 1.16 -8.52 -16.88
C ILE A 46 0.41 -7.41 -17.63
N SER A 47 -0.29 -6.52 -16.91
CA SER A 47 -1.03 -5.40 -17.51
C SER A 47 -0.12 -4.47 -18.29
N THR A 48 1.06 -4.13 -17.74
CA THR A 48 2.07 -3.29 -18.39
C THR A 48 2.62 -3.96 -19.66
N ASN A 49 2.89 -5.26 -19.62
CA ASN A 49 3.32 -6.01 -20.81
C ASN A 49 2.26 -6.01 -21.91
N PHE A 50 0.98 -6.22 -21.56
CA PHE A 50 -0.11 -6.17 -22.54
C PHE A 50 -0.34 -4.75 -23.08
N ALA A 51 -0.21 -3.72 -22.26
CA ALA A 51 -0.25 -2.34 -22.71
C ALA A 51 0.85 -2.03 -23.74
N TRP A 52 2.08 -2.50 -23.46
CA TRP A 52 3.21 -2.33 -24.36
C TRP A 52 3.00 -3.07 -25.70
N LYS A 53 2.59 -4.34 -25.67
CA LYS A 53 2.26 -5.12 -26.88
C LYS A 53 1.13 -4.48 -27.68
N THR A 54 0.09 -3.98 -27.03
CA THR A 54 -1.02 -3.27 -27.67
C THR A 54 -0.52 -2.02 -28.39
N ARG A 55 0.37 -1.25 -27.74
CA ARG A 55 1.01 -0.08 -28.36
C ARG A 55 1.86 -0.46 -29.57
N GLN A 56 2.73 -1.46 -29.45
CA GLN A 56 3.58 -1.93 -30.55
C GLN A 56 2.75 -2.35 -31.77
N ARG A 57 1.68 -3.14 -31.54
CA ARG A 57 0.75 -3.55 -32.61
C ARG A 57 0.14 -2.36 -33.32
N ARG A 58 -0.34 -1.35 -32.59
CA ARG A 58 -0.93 -0.13 -33.17
C ARG A 58 0.08 0.65 -34.00
N LEU A 59 1.31 0.78 -33.53
CA LEU A 59 2.36 1.48 -34.25
C LEU A 59 2.75 0.76 -35.54
N ALA A 60 2.84 -0.59 -35.54
CA ALA A 60 3.09 -1.36 -36.74
C ALA A 60 1.98 -1.15 -37.79
N ILE A 61 0.72 -1.28 -37.38
CA ILE A 61 -0.43 -1.07 -38.28
C ILE A 61 -0.43 0.37 -38.84
N LYS A 62 -0.12 1.39 -38.02
CA LYS A 62 -0.06 2.78 -38.47
C LYS A 62 1.03 3.02 -39.52
N ARG A 63 2.12 2.22 -39.51
CA ARG A 63 3.19 2.27 -40.52
C ARG A 63 2.87 1.46 -41.79
N GLY A 64 1.74 0.76 -41.84
CA GLY A 64 1.41 -0.15 -42.91
C GLY A 64 2.01 -1.54 -42.79
N ASP A 65 2.68 -1.85 -41.67
CA ASP A 65 3.34 -3.11 -41.43
C ASP A 65 2.35 -4.19 -40.96
N LYS A 66 2.64 -5.46 -41.31
CA LYS A 66 1.95 -6.62 -40.72
C LYS A 66 2.49 -6.86 -39.29
N SER A 67 1.65 -6.66 -38.29
CA SER A 67 2.02 -6.94 -36.91
C SER A 67 2.02 -8.45 -36.62
N LYS A 68 3.10 -8.96 -36.01
CA LYS A 68 3.18 -10.34 -35.49
C LYS A 68 2.38 -10.50 -34.18
N ILE A 69 1.96 -9.41 -33.56
CA ILE A 69 1.22 -9.43 -32.27
C ILE A 69 -0.26 -9.68 -32.55
N PRO A 70 -0.87 -10.71 -31.90
CA PRO A 70 -2.27 -11.07 -32.14
C PRO A 70 -3.25 -9.92 -31.81
N PRO A 71 -4.41 -9.84 -32.49
CA PRO A 71 -5.43 -8.83 -32.21
C PRO A 71 -6.02 -8.91 -30.80
N MET A 72 -6.02 -10.11 -30.18
CA MET A 72 -6.59 -10.38 -28.87
C MET A 72 -5.90 -9.64 -27.71
N VAL A 73 -4.64 -9.26 -27.88
CA VAL A 73 -3.85 -8.58 -26.83
C VAL A 73 -4.55 -7.36 -26.23
N GLY A 74 -5.34 -6.64 -27.05
CA GLY A 74 -6.14 -5.51 -26.55
C GLY A 74 -7.26 -5.92 -25.61
N LYS A 75 -7.92 -7.07 -25.87
CA LYS A 75 -8.97 -7.61 -24.99
C LYS A 75 -8.36 -8.14 -23.68
N GLU A 76 -7.25 -8.88 -23.78
CA GLU A 76 -6.50 -9.39 -22.65
C GLU A 76 -6.01 -8.25 -21.74
N HIS A 77 -5.52 -7.15 -22.34
CA HIS A 77 -5.16 -5.94 -21.57
C HIS A 77 -6.33 -5.40 -20.74
N VAL A 78 -7.51 -5.29 -21.35
CA VAL A 78 -8.72 -4.80 -20.66
C VAL A 78 -9.12 -5.76 -19.55
N GLU A 79 -9.13 -7.05 -19.80
CA GLU A 79 -9.52 -8.06 -18.81
C GLU A 79 -8.57 -8.05 -17.61
N VAL A 80 -7.27 -8.10 -17.84
CA VAL A 80 -6.26 -8.01 -16.77
C VAL A 80 -6.35 -6.66 -16.05
N GLY A 81 -6.60 -5.57 -16.76
CA GLY A 81 -6.82 -4.24 -16.15
C GLY A 81 -8.04 -4.21 -15.23
N ARG A 82 -9.12 -4.88 -15.58
CA ARG A 82 -10.30 -5.05 -14.71
C ARG A 82 -9.97 -5.84 -13.46
N TRP A 83 -9.27 -6.96 -13.57
CA TRP A 83 -8.79 -7.73 -12.43
C TRP A 83 -7.86 -6.93 -11.54
N LEU A 84 -6.90 -6.21 -12.13
CA LEU A 84 -5.99 -5.34 -11.39
C LEU A 84 -6.76 -4.27 -10.60
N THR A 85 -7.71 -3.57 -11.23
CA THR A 85 -8.52 -2.55 -10.53
C THR A 85 -9.29 -3.16 -9.35
N GLY A 86 -9.95 -4.30 -9.57
CA GLY A 86 -10.69 -4.99 -8.50
C GLY A 86 -9.81 -5.42 -7.35
N SER A 87 -8.61 -5.92 -7.66
CA SER A 87 -7.63 -6.33 -6.65
C SER A 87 -7.10 -5.15 -5.85
N VAL A 88 -6.75 -4.04 -6.52
CA VAL A 88 -6.24 -2.83 -5.86
C VAL A 88 -7.29 -2.22 -4.93
N VAL A 89 -8.52 -2.05 -5.40
CA VAL A 89 -9.62 -1.53 -4.56
C VAL A 89 -9.95 -2.52 -3.44
N GLY A 90 -9.98 -3.81 -3.73
CA GLY A 90 -10.25 -4.86 -2.75
C GLY A 90 -9.23 -4.88 -1.61
N ILE A 91 -7.94 -4.86 -1.92
CA ILE A 91 -6.91 -4.84 -0.87
C ILE A 91 -6.89 -3.51 -0.10
N SER A 92 -7.24 -2.39 -0.74
CA SER A 92 -7.39 -1.11 -0.06
C SER A 92 -8.53 -1.16 0.96
N ILE A 93 -9.69 -1.73 0.60
CA ILE A 93 -10.81 -1.94 1.50
C ILE A 93 -10.42 -2.86 2.67
N ILE A 94 -9.69 -3.95 2.41
CA ILE A 94 -9.20 -4.87 3.45
C ILE A 94 -8.26 -4.14 4.42
N ALA A 95 -7.31 -3.33 3.90
CA ALA A 95 -6.38 -2.57 4.73
C ALA A 95 -7.10 -1.54 5.60
N LEU A 96 -8.08 -0.83 5.03
CA LEU A 96 -8.92 0.13 5.77
C LEU A 96 -9.77 -0.58 6.83
N ALA A 97 -10.37 -1.72 6.50
CA ALA A 97 -11.13 -2.51 7.47
C ALA A 97 -10.26 -2.96 8.64
N TYR A 98 -9.07 -3.51 8.37
CA TYR A 98 -8.09 -3.87 9.40
C TYR A 98 -7.78 -2.66 10.32
N SER A 99 -7.43 -1.53 9.72
CA SER A 99 -7.05 -0.34 10.47
C SER A 99 -8.19 0.22 11.31
N ILE A 100 -9.39 0.30 10.76
CA ILE A 100 -10.56 0.89 11.43
C ILE A 100 -11.10 -0.04 12.51
N PHE A 101 -11.35 -1.32 12.18
CA PHE A 101 -12.01 -2.23 13.13
C PHE A 101 -11.07 -2.78 14.20
N LEU A 102 -9.78 -3.00 13.89
CA LEU A 102 -8.84 -3.58 14.85
C LEU A 102 -8.00 -2.54 15.60
N LYS A 103 -7.94 -1.29 15.11
CA LYS A 103 -7.17 -0.21 15.76
C LYS A 103 -8.05 1.00 16.10
N GLY A 104 -8.79 1.55 15.13
CA GLY A 104 -9.55 2.80 15.26
C GLY A 104 -10.68 2.70 16.28
N ILE A 105 -11.64 1.80 16.07
CA ILE A 105 -12.80 1.61 16.95
C ILE A 105 -12.36 1.26 18.38
N PRO A 106 -11.44 0.30 18.63
CA PRO A 106 -10.97 0.04 19.98
C PRO A 106 -10.27 1.23 20.66
N ASN A 107 -9.55 2.06 19.89
CA ASN A 107 -8.92 3.26 20.44
C ASN A 107 -9.98 4.31 20.87
N LEU A 108 -10.98 4.57 20.01
CA LEU A 108 -12.09 5.48 20.35
C LEU A 108 -12.88 5.00 21.56
N GLN A 109 -13.13 3.68 21.63
CA GLN A 109 -13.83 3.08 22.78
C GLN A 109 -13.04 3.27 24.09
N LYS A 110 -11.71 3.07 24.07
CA LYS A 110 -10.85 3.28 25.24
C LYS A 110 -10.81 4.74 25.69
N LYS A 111 -10.93 5.69 24.76
CA LYS A 111 -10.99 7.12 25.06
C LYS A 111 -12.37 7.59 25.51
N GLY A 112 -13.41 6.75 25.38
CA GLY A 112 -14.80 7.15 25.62
C GLY A 112 -15.37 8.09 24.55
N GLU A 113 -14.74 8.16 23.38
CA GLU A 113 -15.11 9.06 22.28
C GLU A 113 -15.96 8.36 21.20
N LEU A 114 -16.20 7.05 21.33
CA LEU A 114 -16.94 6.29 20.35
C LEU A 114 -18.46 6.55 20.48
N ALA A 115 -19.05 7.16 19.46
CA ALA A 115 -20.47 7.31 19.35
C ALA A 115 -21.11 6.11 18.63
N ASP A 116 -22.26 5.63 19.11
CA ASP A 116 -22.97 4.47 18.54
C ASP A 116 -23.25 4.63 17.04
N PHE A 117 -23.65 5.82 16.61
CA PHE A 117 -23.93 6.11 15.21
C PHE A 117 -22.67 6.02 14.33
N GLN A 118 -21.46 6.24 14.88
CA GLN A 118 -20.21 6.24 14.13
C GLN A 118 -19.87 4.85 13.57
N VAL A 119 -20.10 3.80 14.36
CA VAL A 119 -19.90 2.42 13.91
C VAL A 119 -20.85 2.10 12.76
N VAL A 120 -22.13 2.46 12.92
CA VAL A 120 -23.14 2.25 11.88
C VAL A 120 -22.77 3.01 10.60
N PHE A 121 -22.35 4.27 10.73
CA PHE A 121 -21.90 5.09 9.61
C PHE A 121 -20.71 4.43 8.86
N ILE A 122 -19.69 3.97 9.59
CA ILE A 122 -18.52 3.29 9.02
C ILE A 122 -18.93 2.05 8.23
N VAL A 123 -19.79 1.19 8.81
CA VAL A 123 -20.28 -0.03 8.15
C VAL A 123 -21.05 0.33 6.88
N LEU A 124 -21.95 1.31 6.94
CA LEU A 124 -22.69 1.78 5.76
C LEU A 124 -21.74 2.32 4.67
N MET A 125 -20.68 3.03 5.05
CA MET A 125 -19.67 3.52 4.11
C MET A 125 -18.89 2.37 3.44
N PHE A 126 -18.55 1.30 4.16
CA PHE A 126 -17.96 0.10 3.54
C PHE A 126 -18.93 -0.53 2.54
N ILE A 127 -20.17 -0.72 2.92
CA ILE A 127 -21.22 -1.28 2.03
C ILE A 127 -21.38 -0.41 0.79
N ALA A 128 -21.51 0.91 0.95
CA ALA A 128 -21.67 1.85 -0.16
C ALA A 128 -20.46 1.84 -1.12
N THR A 129 -19.24 1.78 -0.57
CA THR A 129 -18.01 1.74 -1.36
C THR A 129 -17.90 0.44 -2.17
N ILE A 130 -18.17 -0.70 -1.55
CA ILE A 130 -18.19 -2.02 -2.20
C ILE A 130 -19.28 -2.07 -3.26
N ALA A 131 -20.51 -1.65 -2.92
CA ALA A 131 -21.63 -1.63 -3.85
C ALA A 131 -21.36 -0.73 -5.05
N SER A 132 -20.82 0.48 -4.83
CA SER A 132 -20.45 1.40 -5.91
C SER A 132 -19.37 0.80 -6.82
N THR A 133 -18.39 0.11 -6.24
CA THR A 133 -17.36 -0.60 -7.04
C THR A 133 -17.98 -1.71 -7.89
N ILE A 134 -18.85 -2.54 -7.33
CA ILE A 134 -19.54 -3.61 -8.08
C ILE A 134 -20.44 -3.02 -9.17
N LEU A 135 -21.18 -1.95 -8.87
CA LEU A 135 -22.04 -1.28 -9.83
C LEU A 135 -21.25 -0.63 -10.97
N LEU A 136 -20.04 -0.11 -10.71
CA LEU A 136 -19.13 0.38 -11.73
C LEU A 136 -18.79 -0.72 -12.77
N TYR A 137 -18.54 -1.94 -12.34
CA TYR A 137 -18.27 -3.08 -13.23
C TYR A 137 -19.45 -3.47 -14.11
N ARG A 138 -20.68 -3.16 -13.68
CA ARG A 138 -21.94 -3.52 -14.36
C ARG A 138 -22.51 -2.37 -15.18
N ALA A 139 -22.14 -1.14 -14.89
CA ALA A 139 -22.69 0.05 -15.53
C ALA A 139 -22.25 0.15 -17.00
N LYS A 140 -23.22 0.32 -17.92
CA LYS A 140 -22.99 0.52 -19.35
C LYS A 140 -22.96 2.01 -19.75
N PRO A 141 -23.93 2.86 -19.30
CA PRO A 141 -23.92 4.29 -19.63
C PRO A 141 -22.74 5.02 -18.95
N MET A 142 -22.09 5.93 -19.68
CA MET A 142 -20.94 6.72 -19.21
C MET A 142 -21.25 7.47 -17.92
N LEU A 143 -22.44 8.07 -17.81
CA LEU A 143 -22.88 8.81 -16.62
C LEU A 143 -22.86 7.92 -15.36
N TRP A 144 -23.42 6.72 -15.43
CA TRP A 144 -23.44 5.80 -14.30
C TRP A 144 -22.06 5.28 -13.94
N ARG A 145 -21.20 5.04 -14.93
CA ARG A 145 -19.80 4.68 -14.66
C ARG A 145 -19.06 5.81 -13.93
N ALA A 146 -19.26 7.06 -14.38
CA ALA A 146 -18.68 8.22 -13.70
C ALA A 146 -19.21 8.38 -12.26
N ILE A 147 -20.53 8.25 -12.06
CA ILE A 147 -21.14 8.33 -10.72
C ILE A 147 -20.56 7.25 -9.81
N PHE A 148 -20.56 5.98 -10.22
CA PHE A 148 -20.10 4.89 -9.37
C PHE A 148 -18.58 4.94 -9.12
N ALA A 149 -17.78 5.36 -10.08
CA ALA A 149 -16.34 5.58 -9.86
C ALA A 149 -16.10 6.69 -8.83
N THR A 150 -16.85 7.79 -8.91
CA THR A 150 -16.77 8.90 -7.96
C THR A 150 -17.21 8.46 -6.56
N LEU A 151 -18.35 7.78 -6.45
CA LEU A 151 -18.86 7.29 -5.16
C LEU A 151 -17.89 6.29 -4.51
N ALA A 152 -17.33 5.35 -5.29
CA ALA A 152 -16.34 4.42 -4.79
C ALA A 152 -15.05 5.14 -4.33
N GLY A 153 -14.56 6.10 -5.12
CA GLY A 153 -13.40 6.91 -4.76
C GLY A 153 -13.62 7.76 -3.51
N MET A 154 -14.77 8.43 -3.41
CA MET A 154 -15.16 9.19 -2.21
C MET A 154 -15.29 8.28 -0.98
N GLY A 155 -15.87 7.10 -1.15
CA GLY A 155 -15.97 6.11 -0.08
C GLY A 155 -14.61 5.71 0.46
N LEU A 156 -13.62 5.47 -0.41
CA LEU A 156 -12.25 5.18 0.01
C LEU A 156 -11.62 6.36 0.77
N ILE A 157 -11.85 7.60 0.33
CA ILE A 157 -11.35 8.80 1.03
C ILE A 157 -11.99 8.93 2.41
N ILE A 158 -13.31 8.79 2.52
CA ILE A 158 -14.05 8.92 3.79
C ILE A 158 -13.63 7.81 4.76
N LEU A 159 -13.53 6.56 4.31
CA LEU A 159 -13.03 5.46 5.12
C LEU A 159 -11.56 5.68 5.52
N GLY A 160 -10.74 6.16 4.61
CA GLY A 160 -9.35 6.48 4.90
C GLY A 160 -9.16 7.65 5.86
N ALA A 161 -10.16 8.51 6.04
CA ALA A 161 -10.15 9.60 7.02
C ALA A 161 -10.51 9.17 8.44
N GLN A 162 -10.96 7.91 8.65
CA GLN A 162 -11.35 7.41 9.96
C GLN A 162 -10.15 7.24 10.91
N GLU A 163 -10.46 7.20 12.20
CA GLU A 163 -9.48 6.89 13.25
C GLU A 163 -8.87 5.50 13.04
N GLY A 164 -7.61 5.34 13.43
CA GLY A 164 -6.86 4.08 13.27
C GLY A 164 -6.15 3.91 11.93
N VAL A 165 -6.50 4.70 10.92
CA VAL A 165 -5.79 4.71 9.64
C VAL A 165 -4.53 5.57 9.77
N TRP A 166 -3.38 4.93 9.62
CA TRP A 166 -2.12 5.66 9.70
C TRP A 166 -1.86 6.49 8.46
N ARG A 167 -1.79 7.81 8.65
CA ARG A 167 -1.50 8.81 7.63
C ARG A 167 -0.32 9.65 8.07
N LEU A 168 0.65 9.83 7.18
CA LEU A 168 1.75 10.78 7.40
C LEU A 168 1.39 12.13 6.76
N ASP A 169 0.47 12.88 7.37
CA ASP A 169 -0.10 14.09 6.76
C ASP A 169 0.96 15.18 6.48
N LYS A 170 1.96 15.31 7.36
CA LYS A 170 3.08 16.26 7.18
C LYS A 170 4.10 15.79 6.13
N GLU A 171 4.15 14.49 5.86
CA GLU A 171 5.08 13.84 4.93
C GLU A 171 4.29 13.04 3.89
N TRP A 172 3.18 13.63 3.38
CA TRP A 172 2.24 12.98 2.46
C TRP A 172 2.92 12.35 1.24
N TYR A 173 4.02 12.96 0.77
CA TYR A 173 4.84 12.49 -0.35
C TYR A 173 5.63 11.20 -0.04
N TRP A 174 5.66 10.76 1.19
CA TRP A 174 6.23 9.48 1.63
C TRP A 174 5.20 8.56 2.30
N SER A 175 3.92 8.90 2.24
CA SER A 175 2.87 8.14 2.92
C SER A 175 2.32 7.04 2.03
N HIS A 176 2.44 5.80 2.51
CA HIS A 176 1.83 4.63 1.88
C HIS A 176 0.32 4.81 1.67
N TYR A 177 -0.36 5.42 2.64
CA TYR A 177 -1.79 5.73 2.58
C TYR A 177 -2.13 6.61 1.36
N TYR A 178 -1.45 7.75 1.18
CA TYR A 178 -1.78 8.68 0.10
C TYR A 178 -1.51 8.09 -1.28
N TYR A 179 -0.43 7.32 -1.44
CA TYR A 179 -0.19 6.60 -2.69
C TYR A 179 -1.26 5.55 -2.96
N GLY A 180 -1.69 4.79 -1.92
CA GLY A 180 -2.71 3.76 -2.03
C GLY A 180 -4.07 4.32 -2.44
N ILE A 181 -4.53 5.39 -1.80
CA ILE A 181 -5.79 6.04 -2.14
C ILE A 181 -5.72 6.65 -3.55
N ALA A 182 -4.64 7.37 -3.88
CA ALA A 182 -4.48 7.99 -5.18
C ALA A 182 -4.49 6.95 -6.31
N VAL A 183 -3.72 5.87 -6.18
CA VAL A 183 -3.70 4.82 -7.21
C VAL A 183 -5.04 4.10 -7.32
N SER A 184 -5.75 3.84 -6.22
CA SER A 184 -7.07 3.23 -6.25
C SER A 184 -8.08 4.09 -7.01
N ILE A 185 -8.07 5.40 -6.77
CA ILE A 185 -8.92 6.36 -7.49
C ILE A 185 -8.56 6.39 -8.98
N LEU A 186 -7.28 6.48 -9.34
CA LEU A 186 -6.84 6.47 -10.74
C LEU A 186 -7.27 5.19 -11.46
N MET A 187 -7.21 4.03 -10.79
CA MET A 187 -7.66 2.76 -11.34
C MET A 187 -9.17 2.71 -11.53
N LEU A 188 -9.97 3.23 -10.58
CA LEU A 188 -11.43 3.35 -10.71
C LEU A 188 -11.82 4.23 -11.90
N PHE A 189 -11.19 5.39 -12.07
CA PHE A 189 -11.44 6.27 -13.22
C PHE A 189 -10.95 5.66 -14.52
N SER A 190 -9.79 5.02 -14.53
CA SER A 190 -9.27 4.31 -15.69
C SER A 190 -10.25 3.21 -16.16
N LEU A 191 -10.85 2.46 -15.21
CA LEU A 191 -11.87 1.46 -15.49
C LEU A 191 -13.14 2.10 -16.05
N ALA A 192 -13.58 3.24 -15.49
CA ALA A 192 -14.81 3.92 -15.87
C ALA A 192 -14.80 4.37 -17.34
N ILE A 193 -13.64 4.76 -17.89
CA ILE A 193 -13.49 5.29 -19.25
C ILE A 193 -13.16 4.22 -20.31
N VAL A 194 -12.97 2.94 -19.92
CA VAL A 194 -12.54 1.89 -20.88
C VAL A 194 -13.45 1.79 -22.10
N ASP A 195 -14.78 1.76 -21.90
CA ASP A 195 -15.73 1.64 -22.99
C ASP A 195 -15.73 2.88 -23.93
N ASP A 196 -15.42 4.05 -23.37
CA ASP A 196 -15.37 5.30 -24.12
C ASP A 196 -14.15 5.35 -25.04
N ILE A 197 -13.03 4.70 -24.66
CA ILE A 197 -11.83 4.58 -25.49
C ILE A 197 -12.13 3.90 -26.83
N TYR A 198 -13.05 2.93 -26.83
CA TYR A 198 -13.43 2.19 -28.06
C TYR A 198 -14.44 2.95 -28.93
N ARG A 199 -15.21 3.87 -28.35
CA ARG A 199 -16.22 4.69 -29.04
C ARG A 199 -15.65 6.02 -29.57
N ASP A 200 -14.58 6.49 -28.94
CA ASP A 200 -13.96 7.78 -29.24
C ASP A 200 -13.07 7.73 -30.48
N ARG A 201 -13.46 8.45 -31.52
CA ARG A 201 -12.68 8.62 -32.75
C ARG A 201 -11.56 9.67 -32.59
N SER A 202 -11.71 10.61 -31.64
CA SER A 202 -10.75 11.69 -31.42
C SER A 202 -9.48 11.23 -30.73
N LEU A 203 -9.46 10.01 -30.17
CA LEU A 203 -8.39 9.43 -29.36
C LEU A 203 -8.14 10.15 -28.01
N PHE A 204 -9.03 11.06 -27.62
CA PHE A 204 -8.92 11.82 -26.37
C PHE A 204 -8.93 10.89 -25.15
N TRP A 205 -9.97 10.04 -25.02
CA TRP A 205 -10.09 9.11 -23.90
C TRP A 205 -8.94 8.11 -23.82
N ARG A 206 -8.36 7.74 -24.97
CA ARG A 206 -7.14 6.93 -25.00
C ARG A 206 -5.95 7.68 -24.44
N GLY A 207 -5.79 8.96 -24.79
CA GLY A 207 -4.75 9.82 -24.21
C GLY A 207 -4.89 9.95 -22.70
N VAL A 208 -6.11 10.24 -22.22
CA VAL A 208 -6.43 10.29 -20.79
C VAL A 208 -6.07 8.98 -20.09
N HIS A 209 -6.49 7.84 -20.64
CA HIS A 209 -6.18 6.50 -20.08
C HIS A 209 -4.67 6.25 -19.97
N ILE A 210 -3.91 6.62 -20.99
CA ILE A 210 -2.43 6.46 -20.96
C ILE A 210 -1.84 7.30 -19.84
N VAL A 211 -2.21 8.57 -19.74
CA VAL A 211 -1.68 9.47 -18.70
C VAL A 211 -2.03 8.96 -17.30
N LEU A 212 -3.30 8.63 -17.05
CA LEU A 212 -3.75 8.10 -15.75
C LEU A 212 -2.97 6.84 -15.35
N ASN A 213 -2.76 5.91 -16.31
CA ASN A 213 -2.08 4.66 -15.99
C ASN A 213 -0.56 4.80 -15.90
N CYS A 214 0.06 5.76 -16.60
CA CYS A 214 1.47 6.09 -16.37
C CYS A 214 1.69 6.67 -14.96
N ILE A 215 0.81 7.56 -14.50
CA ILE A 215 0.84 8.09 -13.14
C ILE A 215 0.60 6.96 -12.13
N ALA A 216 -0.42 6.11 -12.38
CA ALA A 216 -0.71 4.96 -11.52
C ALA A 216 0.49 4.02 -11.40
N LEU A 217 1.22 3.74 -12.48
CA LEU A 217 2.42 2.90 -12.46
C LEU A 217 3.53 3.49 -11.57
N ILE A 218 3.76 4.80 -11.64
CA ILE A 218 4.72 5.49 -10.77
C ILE A 218 4.28 5.38 -9.30
N LEU A 219 2.98 5.60 -9.03
CA LEU A 219 2.43 5.47 -7.68
C LEU A 219 2.49 4.02 -7.16
N PHE A 220 2.33 3.00 -8.00
CA PHE A 220 2.53 1.60 -7.61
C PHE A 220 3.96 1.30 -7.18
N ILE A 221 4.96 1.87 -7.88
CA ILE A 221 6.36 1.75 -7.46
C ILE A 221 6.56 2.42 -6.10
N GLY A 222 6.05 3.64 -5.93
CA GLY A 222 6.06 4.35 -4.65
C GLY A 222 5.34 3.57 -3.54
N GLN A 223 4.22 2.92 -3.87
CA GLN A 223 3.44 2.08 -2.97
C GLN A 223 4.25 0.87 -2.48
N GLY A 224 5.01 0.22 -3.38
CA GLY A 224 5.90 -0.88 -3.02
C GLY A 224 7.01 -0.44 -2.06
N ILE A 225 7.66 0.70 -2.34
CA ILE A 225 8.74 1.25 -1.51
C ILE A 225 8.21 1.69 -0.14
N THR A 226 7.13 2.46 -0.11
CA THR A 226 6.57 2.97 1.16
C THR A 226 5.93 1.86 1.98
N GLY A 227 5.32 0.86 1.33
CA GLY A 227 4.76 -0.31 2.01
C GLY A 227 5.84 -1.18 2.65
N ALA A 228 6.95 -1.43 1.95
CA ALA A 228 8.10 -2.13 2.52
C ALA A 228 8.70 -1.37 3.70
N ARG A 229 8.85 -0.03 3.59
CA ARG A 229 9.32 0.81 4.69
C ARG A 229 8.41 0.70 5.92
N ASP A 230 7.10 0.81 5.71
CA ASP A 230 6.13 0.77 6.82
C ASP A 230 6.07 -0.61 7.47
N LEU A 231 6.20 -1.69 6.68
CA LEU A 231 6.27 -3.07 7.18
C LEU A 231 7.54 -3.33 8.01
N LEU A 232 8.67 -2.73 7.61
CA LEU A 232 9.95 -2.84 8.31
C LEU A 232 10.11 -1.79 9.43
N GLU A 233 9.08 -0.99 9.69
CA GLU A 233 9.07 0.08 10.70
C GLU A 233 10.22 1.08 10.56
N ILE A 234 10.73 1.29 9.34
CA ILE A 234 11.83 2.21 9.07
C ILE A 234 11.30 3.65 9.19
N PRO A 235 11.78 4.45 10.16
CA PRO A 235 11.30 5.81 10.36
C PRO A 235 11.70 6.72 9.20
N PRO A 236 10.91 7.76 8.88
CA PRO A 236 11.28 8.79 7.90
C PRO A 236 12.64 9.44 8.23
N VAL A 237 13.37 9.82 7.19
CA VAL A 237 14.77 10.33 7.29
C VAL A 237 14.94 11.43 8.35
N GLY A 238 13.98 12.36 8.45
CA GLY A 238 14.03 13.44 9.45
C GLY A 238 13.89 12.96 10.90
N LYS A 239 13.15 11.85 11.13
CA LYS A 239 13.03 11.21 12.46
C LYS A 239 14.24 10.35 12.78
N GLN A 240 14.85 9.71 11.79
CA GLN A 240 16.10 8.96 11.95
C GLN A 240 17.23 9.86 12.44
N LYS A 241 17.38 11.05 11.82
CA LYS A 241 18.39 12.03 12.24
C LYS A 241 18.16 12.49 13.68
N LYS A 242 16.93 12.85 14.04
CA LYS A 242 16.61 13.25 15.43
C LYS A 242 16.85 12.15 16.45
N ALA A 243 16.54 10.89 16.10
CA ALA A 243 16.79 9.75 16.98
C ALA A 243 18.30 9.50 17.14
N ALA A 244 19.08 9.58 16.06
CA ALA A 244 20.54 9.47 16.10
C ALA A 244 21.16 10.58 16.94
N ASP A 245 20.76 11.84 16.72
CA ASP A 245 21.21 12.99 17.51
C ASP A 245 20.87 12.82 19.00
N ALA A 246 19.66 12.38 19.35
CA ALA A 246 19.25 12.10 20.73
C ALA A 246 20.08 10.99 21.37
N THR A 247 20.38 9.91 20.61
CA THR A 247 21.23 8.82 21.09
C THR A 247 22.66 9.29 21.37
N LEU A 248 23.23 10.11 20.47
CA LEU A 248 24.57 10.70 20.65
C LEU A 248 24.63 11.64 21.88
N ILE A 249 23.59 12.45 22.09
CA ILE A 249 23.48 13.32 23.25
C ILE A 249 23.41 12.46 24.54
N GLN A 250 22.61 11.40 24.56
CA GLN A 250 22.49 10.53 25.71
C GLN A 250 23.81 9.81 26.02
N GLN A 251 24.51 9.30 25.00
CA GLN A 251 25.84 8.70 25.18
C GLN A 251 26.88 9.68 25.74
N ALA A 252 26.85 10.94 25.25
CA ALA A 252 27.73 11.99 25.77
C ALA A 252 27.44 12.34 27.22
N LEU A 253 26.16 12.36 27.62
CA LEU A 253 25.74 12.58 29.01
C LEU A 253 26.20 11.43 29.92
N ASP A 254 26.00 10.19 29.47
CA ASP A 254 26.37 8.98 30.23
C ASP A 254 27.89 8.88 30.43
N SER A 255 28.69 9.23 29.39
CA SER A 255 30.15 9.29 29.49
C SER A 255 30.61 10.38 30.46
N SER A 256 30.04 11.57 30.38
CA SER A 256 30.34 12.68 31.29
C SER A 256 30.00 12.36 32.75
N TYR A 257 28.90 11.63 32.98
CA TYR A 257 28.52 11.17 34.31
C TYR A 257 29.51 10.14 34.86
N SER A 258 29.92 9.21 34.03
CA SER A 258 30.93 8.18 34.38
C SER A 258 32.27 8.82 34.75
N ASP A 259 32.77 9.77 33.93
CA ASP A 259 34.05 10.43 34.18
C ASP A 259 34.03 11.26 35.49
N ASN A 260 32.93 11.97 35.76
CA ASN A 260 32.73 12.69 37.01
C ASN A 260 32.65 11.76 38.24
N TYR A 261 32.09 10.56 38.09
CA TYR A 261 32.00 9.59 39.17
C TYR A 261 33.37 9.01 39.48
N PHE A 262 34.17 8.64 38.48
CA PHE A 262 35.54 8.15 38.68
C PHE A 262 36.47 9.23 39.21
N SER A 263 36.37 10.46 38.79
CA SER A 263 37.16 11.59 39.31
C SER A 263 36.88 11.83 40.81
N ARG A 264 35.60 11.82 41.22
CA ARG A 264 35.26 11.95 42.63
C ARG A 264 35.67 10.76 43.50
N ALA A 265 35.64 9.53 42.95
CA ALA A 265 36.06 8.35 43.64
C ALA A 265 37.58 8.32 43.91
N SER A 266 38.40 8.88 43.01
CA SER A 266 39.84 9.03 43.21
C SER A 266 40.20 10.04 44.29
N ASP A 267 39.37 11.07 44.51
CA ASP A 267 39.60 12.06 45.58
C ASP A 267 39.30 11.51 46.99
N PHE A 268 38.60 10.39 47.10
CA PHE A 268 38.27 9.71 48.36
C PHE A 268 39.12 8.46 48.65
N ALA A 269 40.12 8.17 47.85
CA ALA A 269 41.03 7.06 48.16
C ALA A 269 41.89 7.43 49.36
N PRO A 270 41.78 6.69 50.49
CA PRO A 270 42.63 6.94 51.67
C PRO A 270 44.08 6.65 51.33
N SER A 271 44.95 7.60 51.64
CA SER A 271 46.41 7.40 51.57
C SER A 271 46.79 6.23 52.51
N ILE A 272 47.24 5.14 51.91
CA ILE A 272 47.76 4.02 52.68
C ILE A 272 49.11 4.49 53.23
N PRO A 273 49.37 4.50 54.56
CA PRO A 273 50.67 4.84 55.08
C PRO A 273 51.64 3.69 54.79
N ASP A 274 52.79 4.04 54.21
CA ASP A 274 53.90 3.11 54.09
C ASP A 274 54.43 2.72 55.44
N TYR A 275 54.38 1.41 55.77
CA TYR A 275 55.13 0.81 56.87
C TYR A 275 56.27 -0.07 56.32
#